data_844392a7e5b219baf85223adea6930b3
#
_entry.id   844392a7e5b219baf85223adea6930b3
#
_cell.length_a   1.000
_cell.length_b   1.000
_cell.length_c   1.000
_cell.angle_alpha   90.00
_cell.angle_beta   90.00
_cell.angle_gamma   90.00
#
_symmetry.space_group_name_H-M   'P 1'
#
loop_
_entity.id
_entity.type
_entity.pdbx_description
1 polymer ?
#
loop_
_entity_poly.entity_id
_entity_poly.type
_entity_poly.pdbx_seq_one_letter_code
_entity_poly.pdbx_strand_id
1 'polypeptide(L)'
;MKNVFLAATVVALLCIGVANANTATNFNHYKHHNSSHYHKRVSAQSRPNENVVSLVRNEAARQGVPASLALSIANHESRFRCSAVGKRGERGVMQIKPSTARGIGYKGSARGLNDCSTGVYWGMKYLKMAYVKAKGDVKRAAFLFNAGLGAKSRNPGHKPYVAAVFRKKVLTE
;
A
#
# COMPACT_ATOMS: atom_id res chain seq x y z
N MET A 1 19.53 50.06 44.58
CA MET A 1 19.30 49.38 45.84
C MET A 1 18.36 48.23 45.62
N LYS A 2 18.79 47.04 46.09
CA LYS A 2 18.06 45.79 46.28
C LYS A 2 17.87 44.87 45.03
N ASN A 3 18.85 43.98 44.90
CA ASN A 3 18.84 42.70 44.23
C ASN A 3 17.75 41.80 44.79
N VAL A 4 16.99 41.11 43.95
CA VAL A 4 16.27 39.90 44.31
C VAL A 4 16.66 38.81 43.32
N PHE A 5 17.50 37.90 43.77
CA PHE A 5 17.77 36.62 43.13
C PHE A 5 16.55 35.73 43.30
N LEU A 6 15.97 35.23 42.21
CA LEU A 6 15.00 34.15 42.26
C LEU A 6 15.66 32.92 41.64
N ALA A 7 15.94 31.96 42.50
CA ALA A 7 16.49 30.66 42.15
C ALA A 7 15.44 29.84 41.41
N ALA A 8 15.72 29.47 40.16
CA ALA A 8 14.94 28.55 39.41
C ALA A 8 15.38 27.11 39.75
N THR A 9 14.56 26.39 40.49
CA THR A 9 14.75 24.98 40.82
C THR A 9 14.48 24.15 39.56
N VAL A 10 15.54 23.56 39.01
CA VAL A 10 15.42 22.56 37.92
C VAL A 10 14.97 21.23 38.56
N VAL A 11 13.70 20.89 38.34
CA VAL A 11 13.21 19.53 38.62
C VAL A 11 13.55 18.68 37.42
N ALA A 12 14.63 17.90 37.53
CA ALA A 12 14.95 16.86 36.57
C ALA A 12 14.01 15.67 36.79
N LEU A 13 12.98 15.59 35.93
CA LEU A 13 12.12 14.40 35.87
C LEU A 13 12.87 13.32 35.10
N LEU A 14 13.42 12.35 35.84
CA LEU A 14 13.93 11.09 35.27
C LEU A 14 12.75 10.29 34.72
N CYS A 15 12.45 10.44 33.43
CA CYS A 15 11.67 9.43 32.72
C CYS A 15 12.56 8.20 32.50
N ILE A 16 12.45 7.22 33.39
CA ILE A 16 12.98 5.88 33.17
C ILE A 16 12.13 5.26 32.06
N GLY A 17 12.60 5.40 30.82
CA GLY A 17 12.05 4.69 29.67
C GLY A 17 12.34 3.21 29.82
N VAL A 18 11.33 2.43 30.23
CA VAL A 18 11.38 0.98 30.11
C VAL A 18 11.35 0.66 28.62
N ALA A 19 12.53 0.49 28.02
CA ALA A 19 12.67 -0.02 26.68
C ALA A 19 12.11 -1.44 26.67
N ASN A 20 10.92 -1.61 26.12
CA ASN A 20 10.32 -2.92 25.95
C ASN A 20 11.07 -3.67 24.84
N ALA A 21 12.04 -4.50 25.25
CA ALA A 21 12.91 -5.28 24.37
C ALA A 21 12.17 -6.35 23.53
N ASN A 22 10.84 -6.44 23.64
CA ASN A 22 10.05 -7.45 22.94
C ASN A 22 9.61 -7.07 21.53
N THR A 23 9.88 -5.85 21.03
CA THR A 23 9.51 -5.47 19.67
C THR A 23 10.56 -5.78 18.61
N ALA A 24 11.81 -5.99 19.00
CA ALA A 24 12.90 -6.26 18.04
C ALA A 24 13.02 -7.74 17.64
N THR A 25 12.56 -8.67 18.47
CA THR A 25 12.67 -10.12 18.19
C THR A 25 11.60 -10.66 17.25
N ASN A 26 10.46 -9.96 17.11
CA ASN A 26 9.39 -10.42 16.22
C ASN A 26 9.64 -10.12 14.72
N PHE A 27 10.57 -9.21 14.39
CA PHE A 27 10.78 -8.83 13.00
C PHE A 27 11.62 -9.83 12.20
N ASN A 28 12.50 -10.59 12.87
CA ASN A 28 13.34 -11.58 12.21
C ASN A 28 12.69 -12.98 12.11
N HIS A 29 11.71 -13.28 12.98
CA HIS A 29 11.00 -14.57 12.92
C HIS A 29 9.99 -14.65 11.77
N TYR A 30 9.54 -13.49 11.26
CA TYR A 30 8.57 -13.42 10.15
C TYR A 30 9.16 -13.75 8.77
N LYS A 31 10.53 -13.77 8.66
CA LYS A 31 11.21 -13.93 7.35
C LYS A 31 11.33 -15.37 6.87
N HIS A 32 11.22 -16.39 7.73
CA HIS A 32 11.52 -17.77 7.33
C HIS A 32 10.41 -18.81 7.60
N HIS A 33 9.41 -18.53 8.45
CA HIS A 33 8.43 -19.58 8.81
C HIS A 33 7.08 -19.50 8.07
N ASN A 34 6.78 -18.42 7.35
CA ASN A 34 5.44 -18.25 6.79
C ASN A 34 5.31 -18.65 5.32
N SER A 35 6.40 -18.99 4.62
CA SER A 35 6.33 -19.41 3.23
C SER A 35 5.80 -20.87 3.08
N SER A 36 6.17 -21.75 3.98
CA SER A 36 5.83 -23.18 3.89
C SER A 36 4.47 -23.53 4.50
N HIS A 37 4.07 -22.88 5.60
CA HIS A 37 2.78 -23.15 6.24
C HIS A 37 1.59 -22.38 5.62
N TYR A 38 1.85 -21.25 4.96
CA TYR A 38 0.82 -20.51 4.24
C TYR A 38 0.30 -21.29 3.02
N HIS A 39 1.20 -21.98 2.30
CA HIS A 39 0.78 -22.82 1.17
C HIS A 39 -0.01 -24.09 1.56
N LYS A 40 0.11 -24.56 2.80
CA LYS A 40 -0.52 -25.82 3.23
C LYS A 40 -1.93 -25.66 3.84
N ARG A 41 -2.32 -24.44 4.22
CA ARG A 41 -3.69 -24.16 4.76
C ARG A 41 -4.68 -23.60 3.75
N VAL A 42 -4.25 -23.30 2.53
CA VAL A 42 -5.10 -22.73 1.46
C VAL A 42 -5.87 -23.79 0.66
N SER A 43 -5.79 -25.06 1.03
CA SER A 43 -6.45 -26.16 0.31
C SER A 43 -7.90 -26.41 0.70
N ALA A 44 -8.56 -25.52 1.47
CA ALA A 44 -9.97 -25.65 1.81
C ALA A 44 -10.74 -24.38 1.42
N GLN A 45 -11.32 -24.39 0.23
CA GLN A 45 -12.57 -23.71 -0.16
C GLN A 45 -12.74 -22.20 0.05
N SER A 46 -11.68 -21.38 0.03
CA SER A 46 -11.87 -19.94 -0.19
C SER A 46 -11.82 -19.65 -1.70
N ARG A 47 -12.79 -18.90 -2.21
CA ARG A 47 -12.77 -18.46 -3.61
C ARG A 47 -11.43 -17.76 -3.89
N PRO A 48 -10.71 -18.07 -4.99
CA PRO A 48 -9.38 -17.50 -5.26
C PRO A 48 -9.31 -15.97 -5.13
N ASN A 49 -10.47 -15.34 -5.29
CA ASN A 49 -10.63 -13.90 -5.24
C ASN A 49 -10.62 -13.32 -3.80
N GLU A 50 -11.14 -14.06 -2.81
CA GLU A 50 -11.22 -13.61 -1.41
C GLU A 50 -9.83 -13.51 -0.76
N ASN A 51 -8.93 -14.44 -1.09
CA ASN A 51 -7.54 -14.40 -0.63
C ASN A 51 -6.80 -13.16 -1.17
N VAL A 52 -7.04 -12.79 -2.43
CA VAL A 52 -6.40 -11.62 -3.04
C VAL A 52 -7.01 -10.33 -2.50
N VAL A 53 -8.31 -10.29 -2.24
CA VAL A 53 -8.97 -9.14 -1.58
C VAL A 53 -8.36 -8.90 -0.20
N SER A 54 -8.21 -9.97 0.59
CA SER A 54 -7.57 -9.90 1.91
C SER A 54 -6.11 -9.47 1.83
N LEU A 55 -5.36 -9.95 0.83
CA LEU A 55 -3.98 -9.53 0.58
C LEU A 55 -3.89 -8.04 0.28
N VAL A 56 -4.77 -7.51 -0.59
CA VAL A 56 -4.82 -6.08 -0.91
C VAL A 56 -5.16 -5.24 0.32
N ARG A 57 -6.15 -5.69 1.13
CA ARG A 57 -6.56 -5.01 2.37
C ARG A 57 -5.42 -4.94 3.37
N ASN A 58 -4.76 -6.07 3.62
CA ASN A 58 -3.66 -6.16 4.57
C ASN A 58 -2.45 -5.31 4.13
N GLU A 59 -2.13 -5.34 2.85
CA GLU A 59 -1.03 -4.53 2.32
C GLU A 59 -1.35 -3.04 2.35
N ALA A 60 -2.61 -2.65 2.11
CA ALA A 60 -3.07 -1.27 2.25
C ALA A 60 -2.87 -0.77 3.68
N ALA A 61 -3.28 -1.57 4.69
CA ALA A 61 -3.07 -1.26 6.10
C ALA A 61 -1.58 -1.11 6.43
N ARG A 62 -0.74 -2.05 5.99
CA ARG A 62 0.72 -2.00 6.19
C ARG A 62 1.37 -0.73 5.64
N GLN A 63 0.91 -0.26 4.49
CA GLN A 63 1.49 0.92 3.85
C GLN A 63 0.77 2.22 4.18
N GLY A 64 -0.28 2.19 5.02
CA GLY A 64 -1.06 3.36 5.41
C GLY A 64 -1.81 4.00 4.25
N VAL A 65 -2.42 3.15 3.41
CA VAL A 65 -3.33 3.53 2.32
C VAL A 65 -4.76 3.15 2.74
N PRO A 66 -5.78 3.99 2.51
CA PRO A 66 -7.16 3.62 2.78
C PRO A 66 -7.54 2.34 2.02
N ALA A 67 -8.03 1.33 2.75
CA ALA A 67 -8.39 0.03 2.16
C ALA A 67 -9.43 0.17 1.05
N SER A 68 -10.41 1.06 1.22
CA SER A 68 -11.43 1.35 0.21
C SER A 68 -10.84 1.85 -1.11
N LEU A 69 -9.82 2.71 -1.06
CA LEU A 69 -9.11 3.19 -2.24
C LEU A 69 -8.35 2.05 -2.92
N ALA A 70 -7.58 1.27 -2.15
CA ALA A 70 -6.77 0.17 -2.66
C ALA A 70 -7.63 -0.92 -3.32
N LEU A 71 -8.73 -1.32 -2.65
CA LEU A 71 -9.67 -2.31 -3.16
C LEU A 71 -10.40 -1.83 -4.42
N SER A 72 -10.82 -0.55 -4.46
CA SER A 72 -11.46 0.03 -5.63
C SER A 72 -10.55 0.02 -6.84
N ILE A 73 -9.29 0.39 -6.67
CA ILE A 73 -8.28 0.34 -7.74
C ILE A 73 -8.03 -1.10 -8.18
N ALA A 74 -7.73 -2.03 -7.26
CA ALA A 74 -7.46 -3.43 -7.59
C ALA A 74 -8.62 -4.10 -8.35
N ASN A 75 -9.86 -3.80 -7.94
CA ASN A 75 -11.05 -4.29 -8.63
C ASN A 75 -11.18 -3.68 -10.04
N HIS A 76 -10.94 -2.39 -10.18
CA HIS A 76 -10.99 -1.71 -11.49
C HIS A 76 -9.92 -2.23 -12.44
N GLU A 77 -8.68 -2.36 -11.96
CA GLU A 77 -7.50 -2.70 -12.76
C GLU A 77 -7.51 -4.15 -13.26
N SER A 78 -7.86 -5.09 -12.41
CA SER A 78 -7.74 -6.51 -12.78
C SER A 78 -8.89 -7.41 -12.32
N ARG A 79 -9.85 -6.87 -11.55
CA ARG A 79 -10.82 -7.67 -10.78
C ARG A 79 -10.10 -8.68 -9.86
N PHE A 80 -9.04 -8.22 -9.21
CA PHE A 80 -8.18 -9.00 -8.31
C PHE A 80 -7.47 -10.19 -8.97
N ARG A 81 -7.20 -10.13 -10.27
CA ARG A 81 -6.49 -11.20 -11.00
C ARG A 81 -4.99 -10.97 -10.99
N CYS A 82 -4.26 -11.87 -10.34
CA CYS A 82 -2.80 -11.80 -10.27
C CYS A 82 -2.14 -11.99 -11.64
N SER A 83 -2.71 -12.88 -12.47
CA SER A 83 -2.18 -13.18 -13.81
C SER A 83 -2.49 -12.13 -14.86
N ALA A 84 -3.21 -11.05 -14.51
CA ALA A 84 -3.62 -10.04 -15.47
C ALA A 84 -2.43 -9.36 -16.14
N VAL A 85 -2.55 -9.19 -17.46
CA VAL A 85 -1.60 -8.47 -18.31
C VAL A 85 -2.39 -7.45 -19.12
N GLY A 86 -2.06 -6.18 -18.93
CA GLY A 86 -2.70 -5.07 -19.66
C GLY A 86 -2.12 -4.90 -21.06
N LYS A 87 -2.85 -4.17 -21.91
CA LYS A 87 -2.46 -3.94 -23.33
C LYS A 87 -1.13 -3.23 -23.50
N ARG A 88 -0.69 -2.46 -22.49
CA ARG A 88 0.59 -1.73 -22.50
C ARG A 88 1.64 -2.41 -21.62
N GLY A 89 1.46 -3.68 -21.29
CA GLY A 89 2.36 -4.47 -20.46
C GLY A 89 2.22 -4.25 -18.96
N GLU A 90 1.12 -3.65 -18.50
CA GLU A 90 0.78 -3.57 -17.07
C GLU A 90 0.61 -4.99 -16.49
N ARG A 91 0.95 -5.18 -15.21
CA ARG A 91 1.01 -6.50 -14.60
C ARG A 91 0.27 -6.59 -13.28
N GLY A 92 -0.32 -7.76 -13.06
CA GLY A 92 -0.85 -8.22 -11.80
C GLY A 92 -2.10 -7.50 -11.31
N VAL A 93 -2.38 -7.66 -10.04
CA VAL A 93 -3.60 -7.17 -9.37
C VAL A 93 -3.78 -5.65 -9.53
N MET A 94 -2.69 -4.90 -9.37
CA MET A 94 -2.71 -3.44 -9.40
C MET A 94 -2.38 -2.85 -10.77
N GLN A 95 -2.16 -3.69 -11.81
CA GLN A 95 -1.80 -3.27 -13.16
C GLN A 95 -0.66 -2.24 -13.21
N ILE A 96 0.38 -2.49 -12.40
CA ILE A 96 1.55 -1.62 -12.40
C ILE A 96 2.43 -1.90 -13.63
N LYS A 97 2.95 -0.86 -14.27
CA LYS A 97 3.93 -1.02 -15.35
C LYS A 97 5.27 -1.48 -14.78
N PRO A 98 5.95 -2.43 -15.43
CA PRO A 98 7.30 -2.85 -15.00
C PRO A 98 8.30 -1.70 -14.90
N SER A 99 8.22 -0.71 -15.80
CA SER A 99 9.06 0.50 -15.74
C SER A 99 8.77 1.34 -14.50
N THR A 100 7.50 1.51 -14.15
CA THR A 100 7.08 2.23 -12.94
C THR A 100 7.57 1.49 -11.68
N ALA A 101 7.38 0.17 -11.61
CA ALA A 101 7.86 -0.64 -10.49
C ALA A 101 9.39 -0.54 -10.33
N ARG A 102 10.15 -0.60 -11.44
CA ARG A 102 11.61 -0.42 -11.41
C ARG A 102 12.02 0.97 -10.95
N GLY A 103 11.32 2.01 -11.39
CA GLY A 103 11.57 3.39 -10.95
C GLY A 103 11.40 3.63 -9.44
N ILE A 104 10.64 2.75 -8.76
CA ILE A 104 10.46 2.81 -7.31
C ILE A 104 11.22 1.71 -6.54
N GLY A 105 12.12 0.99 -7.24
CA GLY A 105 13.09 0.07 -6.63
C GLY A 105 12.85 -1.42 -6.89
N TYR A 106 11.89 -1.83 -7.72
CA TYR A 106 11.72 -3.23 -8.10
C TYR A 106 12.88 -3.73 -8.95
N LYS A 107 13.46 -4.87 -8.58
CA LYS A 107 14.63 -5.47 -9.27
C LYS A 107 14.27 -6.73 -10.07
N GLY A 108 13.04 -7.22 -9.94
CA GLY A 108 12.62 -8.48 -10.57
C GLY A 108 12.20 -8.35 -12.02
N SER A 109 11.79 -9.48 -12.60
CA SER A 109 11.28 -9.56 -13.97
C SER A 109 9.87 -8.96 -14.10
N ALA A 110 9.48 -8.58 -15.32
CA ALA A 110 8.10 -8.14 -15.56
C ALA A 110 7.08 -9.21 -15.17
N ARG A 111 7.37 -10.50 -15.41
CA ARG A 111 6.52 -11.64 -15.03
C ARG A 111 6.40 -11.78 -13.51
N GLY A 112 7.44 -11.44 -12.74
CA GLY A 112 7.39 -11.48 -11.28
C GLY A 112 6.31 -10.59 -10.67
N LEU A 113 5.88 -9.53 -11.36
CA LEU A 113 4.75 -8.69 -10.92
C LEU A 113 3.38 -9.38 -11.09
N ASN A 114 3.32 -10.54 -11.72
CA ASN A 114 2.13 -11.39 -11.76
C ASN A 114 2.05 -12.36 -10.57
N ASP A 115 3.12 -12.47 -9.74
CA ASP A 115 2.96 -13.04 -8.39
C ASP A 115 2.08 -12.11 -7.56
N CYS A 116 1.07 -12.67 -6.86
CA CYS A 116 0.05 -11.88 -6.17
C CYS A 116 0.66 -10.94 -5.13
N SER A 117 1.53 -11.46 -4.28
CA SER A 117 2.15 -10.68 -3.20
C SER A 117 3.09 -9.62 -3.74
N THR A 118 3.92 -9.98 -4.71
CA THR A 118 4.87 -9.06 -5.36
C THR A 118 4.12 -7.95 -6.08
N GLY A 119 3.11 -8.28 -6.89
CA GLY A 119 2.35 -7.29 -7.65
C GLY A 119 1.54 -6.35 -6.76
N VAL A 120 0.93 -6.88 -5.70
CA VAL A 120 0.21 -6.07 -4.72
C VAL A 120 1.15 -5.15 -3.95
N TYR A 121 2.30 -5.67 -3.48
CA TYR A 121 3.29 -4.85 -2.76
C TYR A 121 3.77 -3.65 -3.58
N TRP A 122 4.24 -3.88 -4.81
CA TRP A 122 4.79 -2.79 -5.63
C TRP A 122 3.72 -1.84 -6.15
N GLY A 123 2.54 -2.36 -6.50
CA GLY A 123 1.40 -1.52 -6.86
C GLY A 123 0.93 -0.66 -5.71
N MET A 124 0.89 -1.21 -4.49
CA MET A 124 0.52 -0.49 -3.28
C MET A 124 1.57 0.58 -2.91
N LYS A 125 2.85 0.27 -3.04
CA LYS A 125 3.93 1.25 -2.84
C LYS A 125 3.78 2.46 -3.76
N TYR A 126 3.44 2.23 -5.02
CA TYR A 126 3.17 3.30 -5.96
C TYR A 126 1.90 4.09 -5.61
N LEU A 127 0.83 3.39 -5.19
CA LEU A 127 -0.41 4.02 -4.73
C LEU A 127 -0.19 4.85 -3.46
N LYS A 128 0.65 4.39 -2.53
CA LYS A 128 1.05 5.17 -1.35
C LYS A 128 1.71 6.49 -1.76
N MET A 129 2.63 6.45 -2.72
CA MET A 129 3.27 7.67 -3.23
C MET A 129 2.23 8.64 -3.84
N ALA A 130 1.27 8.10 -4.60
CA ALA A 130 0.17 8.88 -5.15
C ALA A 130 -0.71 9.50 -4.05
N TYR A 131 -1.04 8.72 -3.01
CA TYR A 131 -1.86 9.14 -1.88
C TYR A 131 -1.21 10.26 -1.04
N VAL A 132 0.08 10.11 -0.74
CA VAL A 132 0.87 11.15 -0.06
C VAL A 132 0.92 12.42 -0.91
N LYS A 133 1.21 12.31 -2.20
CA LYS A 133 1.24 13.46 -3.11
C LYS A 133 -0.12 14.13 -3.27
N ALA A 134 -1.19 13.36 -3.16
CA ALA A 134 -2.57 13.85 -3.15
C ALA A 134 -2.97 14.48 -1.81
N LYS A 135 -2.09 14.51 -0.78
CA LYS A 135 -2.38 15.02 0.57
C LYS A 135 -3.62 14.35 1.19
N GLY A 136 -3.80 13.04 0.96
CA GLY A 136 -4.91 12.27 1.49
C GLY A 136 -6.20 12.29 0.65
N ASP A 137 -6.28 13.08 -0.42
CA ASP A 137 -7.45 13.05 -1.31
C ASP A 137 -7.46 11.77 -2.15
N VAL A 138 -8.41 10.88 -1.88
CA VAL A 138 -8.53 9.57 -2.52
C VAL A 138 -8.82 9.66 -4.02
N LYS A 139 -9.62 10.66 -4.46
CA LYS A 139 -9.91 10.84 -5.90
C LYS A 139 -8.70 11.33 -6.65
N ARG A 140 -7.96 12.26 -6.06
CA ARG A 140 -6.70 12.73 -6.62
C ARG A 140 -5.62 11.66 -6.58
N ALA A 141 -5.55 10.84 -5.55
CA ALA A 141 -4.64 9.70 -5.49
C ALA A 141 -4.91 8.68 -6.61
N ALA A 142 -6.19 8.32 -6.84
CA ALA A 142 -6.57 7.47 -7.97
C ALA A 142 -6.18 8.10 -9.31
N PHE A 143 -6.40 9.40 -9.49
CA PHE A 143 -5.95 10.13 -10.67
C PHE A 143 -4.44 10.02 -10.88
N LEU A 144 -3.64 10.29 -9.85
CA LEU A 144 -2.17 10.24 -9.91
C LEU A 144 -1.65 8.82 -10.12
N PHE A 145 -2.32 7.82 -9.58
CA PHE A 145 -1.99 6.41 -9.80
C PHE A 145 -2.08 6.05 -11.29
N ASN A 146 -3.15 6.46 -11.97
CA ASN A 146 -3.35 6.18 -13.38
C ASN A 146 -2.50 7.09 -14.30
N ALA A 147 -2.49 8.40 -14.04
CA ALA A 147 -1.88 9.39 -14.91
C ALA A 147 -0.37 9.55 -14.75
N GLY A 148 0.16 9.00 -13.62
CA GLY A 148 1.54 9.23 -13.18
C GLY A 148 1.65 10.35 -12.15
N LEU A 149 2.65 10.23 -11.27
CA LEU A 149 2.85 11.15 -10.14
C LEU A 149 3.13 12.60 -10.58
N GLY A 150 3.64 12.82 -11.78
CA GLY A 150 3.89 14.16 -12.35
C GLY A 150 2.67 14.84 -12.94
N ALA A 151 1.52 14.15 -13.04
CA ALA A 151 0.36 14.65 -13.75
C ALA A 151 -0.27 15.87 -13.04
N LYS A 152 -0.64 16.87 -13.84
CA LYS A 152 -1.40 18.03 -13.39
C LYS A 152 -2.91 17.71 -13.40
N SER A 153 -3.66 18.28 -12.43
CA SER A 153 -5.08 17.95 -12.20
C SER A 153 -6.05 18.35 -13.31
N ARG A 154 -5.58 19.04 -14.35
CA ARG A 154 -6.42 19.58 -15.43
C ARG A 154 -6.57 18.64 -16.64
N ASN A 155 -6.04 17.41 -16.61
CA ASN A 155 -6.18 16.49 -17.73
C ASN A 155 -7.60 15.88 -17.73
N PRO A 156 -8.49 16.27 -18.67
CA PRO A 156 -9.88 15.80 -18.72
C PRO A 156 -10.00 14.30 -19.01
N GLY A 157 -8.97 13.69 -19.63
CA GLY A 157 -8.96 12.27 -19.99
C GLY A 157 -8.95 11.30 -18.81
N HIS A 158 -8.70 11.78 -17.58
CA HIS A 158 -8.67 10.91 -16.39
C HIS A 158 -9.95 10.98 -15.53
N LYS A 159 -10.87 11.91 -15.79
CA LYS A 159 -12.18 11.96 -15.11
C LYS A 159 -12.96 10.65 -15.24
N PRO A 160 -13.04 9.99 -16.42
CA PRO A 160 -13.71 8.70 -16.57
C PRO A 160 -13.07 7.60 -15.74
N TYR A 161 -11.74 7.56 -15.62
CA TYR A 161 -11.05 6.58 -14.79
C TYR A 161 -11.43 6.71 -13.32
N VAL A 162 -11.32 7.91 -12.76
CA VAL A 162 -11.69 8.16 -11.36
C VAL A 162 -13.14 7.79 -11.10
N ALA A 163 -14.05 8.19 -11.98
CA ALA A 163 -15.46 7.83 -11.89
C ALA A 163 -15.67 6.29 -11.94
N ALA A 164 -14.93 5.59 -12.80
CA ALA A 164 -15.02 4.14 -12.92
C ALA A 164 -14.49 3.39 -11.70
N VAL A 165 -13.37 3.86 -11.11
CA VAL A 165 -12.80 3.30 -9.89
C VAL A 165 -13.80 3.35 -8.74
N PHE A 166 -14.52 4.46 -8.56
CA PHE A 166 -15.44 4.66 -7.44
C PHE A 166 -16.91 4.32 -7.75
N ARG A 167 -17.24 3.91 -8.98
CA ARG A 167 -18.62 3.53 -9.36
C ARG A 167 -19.07 2.24 -8.71
N LYS A 168 -18.17 1.27 -8.56
CA LYS A 168 -18.49 0.00 -7.92
C LYS A 168 -18.25 0.12 -6.43
N LYS A 169 -19.31 -0.02 -5.64
CA LYS A 169 -19.20 -0.19 -4.20
C LYS A 169 -18.40 -1.47 -3.95
N VAL A 170 -17.12 -1.34 -3.65
CA VAL A 170 -16.30 -2.47 -3.25
C VAL A 170 -16.62 -2.73 -1.79
N LEU A 171 -16.89 -4.00 -1.47
CA LEU A 171 -17.26 -4.49 -0.15
C LEU A 171 -16.40 -3.84 0.95
N THR A 172 -17.03 -2.95 1.71
CA THR A 172 -16.44 -2.22 2.85
C THR A 172 -17.00 -2.79 4.15
N GLU A 173 -17.01 -4.12 4.27
CA GLU A 173 -17.30 -4.81 5.53
C GLU A 173 -16.10 -5.66 5.93
#